data_da08a690f840d527c4f444b0e3e71024
#
_entry.id   da08a690f840d527c4f444b0e3e71024
#
_cell.length_a   1.000
_cell.length_b   1.000
_cell.length_c   1.000
_cell.angle_alpha   90.00
_cell.angle_beta   90.00
_cell.angle_gamma   90.00
#
_symmetry.space_group_name_H-M   'P 1'
#
loop_
_entity.id
_entity.type
_entity.pdbx_description
1 polymer ?
#
loop_
_entity_poly.entity_id
_entity_poly.type
_entity_poly.pdbx_seq_one_letter_code
_entity_poly.pdbx_strand_id
1 'polypeptide(L)'
;MTQQPIENTTQGIAPDRARVMRALHALHKRYRGCNEGRIADYIPELAKADPACFAISIVTVEGEVFEVGDHERTFTIQSLSKPFTHALALADRGREHVMQRVGVEPSGDSFDSIIGLDANNRPHNPMVNAGAIAVTSMIAGDTPGHRLDRMLEMLGRTMGRRPMIDDAVFESERTTGHRNRAMAHLMLNFGILDREVEEILDLYFKQCSVVVTARDMATMAATLANAGINPKTEERAVQREYIRDVLTVMHTCGMYNYAGEWAYTVGLPAKSGVSGGIIAVVPGQFGICVYSPPVDERGNSVRGIRVFEDLSRNSGMHVFETWHQLGQVLNHIDSVEDPSPALPDTTQPVGDATVHKRELELDPPATEAG
;
A
#
# COMPACT_ATOMS: atom_id res chain seq x y z
N MET A 1 30.56 34.74 -22.22
CA MET A 1 30.35 33.29 -22.37
C MET A 1 28.92 32.97 -21.94
N THR A 2 28.04 32.94 -22.92
CA THR A 2 26.61 32.68 -22.76
C THR A 2 26.44 31.18 -22.65
N GLN A 3 26.02 30.71 -21.47
CA GLN A 3 25.59 29.32 -21.25
C GLN A 3 24.29 29.10 -22.05
N GLN A 4 24.32 28.20 -23.02
CA GLN A 4 23.12 27.71 -23.67
C GLN A 4 22.35 26.85 -22.65
N PRO A 5 21.00 26.94 -22.64
CA PRO A 5 20.19 26.04 -21.82
C PRO A 5 20.34 24.62 -22.34
N ILE A 6 20.55 23.67 -21.43
CA ILE A 6 20.49 22.23 -21.72
C ILE A 6 19.02 21.95 -22.06
N GLU A 7 18.73 21.78 -23.35
CA GLU A 7 17.44 21.24 -23.78
C GLU A 7 17.36 19.78 -23.28
N ASN A 8 16.54 19.61 -22.26
CA ASN A 8 16.14 18.29 -21.75
C ASN A 8 15.14 17.69 -22.77
N THR A 9 15.62 17.19 -23.87
CA THR A 9 14.85 16.36 -24.81
C THR A 9 14.74 14.93 -24.31
N THR A 10 14.05 14.70 -23.23
CA THR A 10 13.45 13.42 -22.90
C THR A 10 12.07 13.32 -23.54
N GLN A 11 12.02 13.24 -24.87
CA GLN A 11 10.88 12.63 -25.53
C GLN A 11 10.94 11.13 -25.18
N GLY A 12 10.15 10.74 -24.18
CA GLY A 12 9.98 9.34 -23.81
C GLY A 12 9.44 8.58 -25.01
N ILE A 13 10.18 7.57 -25.48
CA ILE A 13 9.65 6.61 -26.46
C ILE A 13 8.50 5.91 -25.76
N ALA A 14 7.27 6.06 -26.27
CA ALA A 14 6.10 5.34 -25.76
C ALA A 14 6.43 3.84 -25.70
N PRO A 15 6.08 3.15 -24.61
CA PRO A 15 6.40 1.74 -24.48
C PRO A 15 5.73 0.95 -25.62
N ASP A 16 6.45 0.00 -26.23
CA ASP A 16 5.85 -0.92 -27.19
C ASP A 16 4.72 -1.70 -26.50
N ARG A 17 3.47 -1.34 -26.82
CA ARG A 17 2.28 -1.93 -26.22
C ARG A 17 2.29 -3.46 -26.29
N ALA A 18 2.69 -4.02 -27.41
CA ALA A 18 2.72 -5.46 -27.61
C ALA A 18 3.71 -6.13 -26.66
N ARG A 19 4.81 -5.48 -26.37
CA ARG A 19 5.84 -5.96 -25.46
C ARG A 19 5.38 -5.91 -24.01
N VAL A 20 4.80 -4.78 -23.56
CA VAL A 20 4.20 -4.66 -22.22
C VAL A 20 3.18 -5.77 -22.00
N MET A 21 2.28 -5.96 -22.97
CA MET A 21 1.23 -6.99 -22.88
C MET A 21 1.81 -8.41 -22.84
N ARG A 22 2.84 -8.73 -23.63
CA ARG A 22 3.52 -10.04 -23.55
C ARG A 22 4.09 -10.29 -22.14
N ALA A 23 4.77 -9.29 -21.56
CA ALA A 23 5.34 -9.39 -20.23
C ALA A 23 4.26 -9.62 -19.15
N LEU A 24 3.15 -8.88 -19.21
CA LEU A 24 2.02 -9.06 -18.27
C LEU A 24 1.38 -10.44 -18.42
N HIS A 25 1.18 -10.92 -19.66
CA HIS A 25 0.67 -12.27 -19.89
C HIS A 25 1.62 -13.35 -19.37
N ALA A 26 2.93 -13.18 -19.51
CA ALA A 26 3.92 -14.12 -19.00
C ALA A 26 3.88 -14.19 -17.46
N LEU A 27 3.83 -13.03 -16.77
CA LEU A 27 3.70 -12.95 -15.32
C LEU A 27 2.39 -13.58 -14.83
N HIS A 28 1.27 -13.23 -15.46
CA HIS A 28 -0.03 -13.80 -15.11
C HIS A 28 -0.03 -15.32 -15.30
N LYS A 29 0.47 -15.83 -16.41
CA LYS A 29 0.60 -17.27 -16.69
C LYS A 29 1.46 -17.97 -15.64
N ARG A 30 2.59 -17.35 -15.25
CA ARG A 30 3.54 -17.89 -14.27
C ARG A 30 2.90 -18.11 -12.90
N TYR A 31 2.12 -17.13 -12.42
CA TYR A 31 1.62 -17.12 -11.05
C TYR A 31 0.15 -17.54 -10.87
N ARG A 32 -0.66 -17.65 -11.94
CA ARG A 32 -2.08 -18.04 -11.82
C ARG A 32 -2.31 -19.38 -11.15
N GLY A 33 -1.33 -20.31 -11.25
CA GLY A 33 -1.39 -21.62 -10.60
C GLY A 33 -0.92 -21.66 -9.15
N CYS A 34 -0.45 -20.56 -8.60
CA CYS A 34 -0.06 -20.47 -7.19
C CYS A 34 -1.32 -20.49 -6.32
N ASN A 35 -1.43 -21.49 -5.43
CA ASN A 35 -2.57 -21.68 -4.52
C ASN A 35 -2.17 -21.47 -3.06
N GLU A 36 -1.04 -20.84 -2.81
CA GLU A 36 -0.58 -20.47 -1.47
C GLU A 36 -1.37 -19.28 -0.93
N GLY A 37 -1.36 -19.15 0.41
CA GLY A 37 -2.13 -18.14 1.11
C GLY A 37 -3.55 -18.60 1.42
N ARG A 38 -4.33 -17.73 2.03
CA ARG A 38 -5.73 -17.96 2.38
C ARG A 38 -6.57 -16.72 2.09
N ILE A 39 -7.86 -16.91 1.90
CA ILE A 39 -8.80 -15.78 1.83
C ILE A 39 -8.87 -15.11 3.20
N ALA A 40 -8.83 -13.78 3.21
CA ALA A 40 -9.03 -13.00 4.42
C ALA A 40 -10.45 -13.21 4.97
N ASP A 41 -10.55 -13.48 6.27
CA ASP A 41 -11.80 -13.79 6.97
C ASP A 41 -12.06 -12.89 8.20
N TYR A 42 -11.37 -11.74 8.28
CA TYR A 42 -11.57 -10.77 9.38
C TYR A 42 -13.00 -10.28 9.50
N ILE A 43 -13.70 -10.18 8.36
CA ILE A 43 -15.12 -9.94 8.26
C ILE A 43 -15.77 -10.98 7.34
N PRO A 44 -17.01 -11.40 7.59
CA PRO A 44 -17.70 -12.43 6.81
C PRO A 44 -17.77 -12.16 5.30
N GLU A 45 -17.87 -10.90 4.90
CA GLU A 45 -18.00 -10.53 3.49
C GLU A 45 -16.69 -10.76 2.70
N LEU A 46 -15.52 -10.55 3.30
CA LEU A 46 -14.23 -10.84 2.64
C LEU A 46 -14.03 -12.33 2.40
N ALA A 47 -14.55 -13.18 3.28
CA ALA A 47 -14.44 -14.64 3.16
C ALA A 47 -15.15 -15.20 1.90
N LYS A 48 -16.00 -14.42 1.23
CA LYS A 48 -16.72 -14.80 0.00
C LYS A 48 -15.89 -14.61 -1.28
N ALA A 49 -14.66 -14.06 -1.18
CA ALA A 49 -13.83 -13.80 -2.34
C ALA A 49 -13.44 -15.10 -3.05
N ASP A 50 -13.40 -15.07 -4.38
CA ASP A 50 -12.98 -16.20 -5.20
C ASP A 50 -11.44 -16.32 -5.20
N PRO A 51 -10.83 -17.39 -4.65
CA PRO A 51 -9.37 -17.54 -4.59
C PRO A 51 -8.72 -17.67 -5.98
N ALA A 52 -9.47 -17.97 -7.01
CA ALA A 52 -8.96 -18.09 -8.37
C ALA A 52 -8.74 -16.73 -9.05
N CYS A 53 -9.41 -15.67 -8.57
CA CYS A 53 -9.26 -14.33 -9.15
C CYS A 53 -7.80 -13.86 -9.13
N PHE A 54 -7.36 -13.38 -10.31
CA PHE A 54 -6.03 -12.81 -10.46
C PHE A 54 -6.00 -11.80 -11.60
N ALA A 55 -5.63 -10.57 -11.30
CA ALA A 55 -5.52 -9.48 -12.25
C ALA A 55 -4.24 -8.67 -12.05
N ILE A 56 -3.68 -8.17 -13.14
CA ILE A 56 -2.61 -7.18 -13.15
C ILE A 56 -3.05 -6.03 -14.04
N SER A 57 -3.02 -4.80 -13.53
CA SER A 57 -3.33 -3.58 -14.27
C SER A 57 -2.23 -2.55 -14.08
N ILE A 58 -1.82 -1.91 -15.18
CA ILE A 58 -0.89 -0.78 -15.21
C ILE A 58 -1.60 0.39 -15.88
N VAL A 59 -1.44 1.59 -15.32
CA VAL A 59 -1.87 2.84 -15.95
C VAL A 59 -0.68 3.80 -15.94
N THR A 60 -0.31 4.31 -17.11
CA THR A 60 0.81 5.26 -17.25
C THR A 60 0.37 6.69 -16.94
N VAL A 61 1.33 7.59 -16.75
CA VAL A 61 1.03 9.01 -16.54
C VAL A 61 0.48 9.69 -17.80
N GLU A 62 0.63 9.06 -18.98
CA GLU A 62 -0.01 9.46 -20.24
C GLU A 62 -1.44 8.91 -20.41
N GLY A 63 -1.91 8.09 -19.45
CA GLY A 63 -3.26 7.51 -19.47
C GLY A 63 -3.40 6.20 -20.25
N GLU A 64 -2.30 5.59 -20.73
CA GLU A 64 -2.35 4.26 -21.34
C GLU A 64 -2.66 3.18 -20.29
N VAL A 65 -3.45 2.19 -20.69
CA VAL A 65 -3.91 1.11 -19.81
C VAL A 65 -3.47 -0.24 -20.37
N PHE A 66 -2.83 -1.05 -19.51
CA PHE A 66 -2.39 -2.41 -19.80
C PHE A 66 -2.95 -3.36 -18.74
N GLU A 67 -3.64 -4.42 -19.14
CA GLU A 67 -4.37 -5.28 -18.22
C GLU A 67 -4.34 -6.74 -18.67
N VAL A 68 -4.36 -7.63 -17.67
CA VAL A 68 -4.45 -9.08 -17.88
C VAL A 68 -5.22 -9.74 -16.71
N GLY A 69 -5.90 -10.83 -17.00
CA GLY A 69 -6.68 -11.60 -16.03
C GLY A 69 -8.01 -10.95 -15.70
N ASP A 70 -8.47 -11.12 -14.46
CA ASP A 70 -9.80 -10.74 -13.97
C ASP A 70 -9.91 -9.24 -13.63
N HIS A 71 -9.39 -8.36 -14.49
CA HIS A 71 -9.24 -6.92 -14.23
C HIS A 71 -10.56 -6.16 -14.09
N GLU A 72 -11.68 -6.71 -14.57
CA GLU A 72 -13.03 -6.16 -14.40
C GLU A 72 -13.71 -6.62 -13.10
N ARG A 73 -13.13 -7.61 -12.41
CA ARG A 73 -13.67 -8.10 -11.14
C ARG A 73 -13.62 -7.00 -10.10
N THR A 74 -14.76 -6.76 -9.46
CA THR A 74 -14.87 -5.79 -8.38
C THR A 74 -14.48 -6.40 -7.04
N PHE A 75 -13.89 -5.56 -6.18
CA PHE A 75 -13.57 -5.86 -4.79
C PHE A 75 -13.63 -4.58 -3.95
N THR A 76 -13.59 -4.68 -2.63
CA THR A 76 -13.59 -3.48 -1.79
C THR A 76 -12.17 -2.99 -1.55
N ILE A 77 -12.00 -1.67 -1.57
CA ILE A 77 -10.70 -0.99 -1.52
C ILE A 77 -9.90 -1.29 -0.25
N GLN A 78 -10.58 -1.48 0.88
CA GLN A 78 -9.97 -1.78 2.18
C GLN A 78 -8.80 -0.82 2.49
N SER A 79 -7.69 -1.35 2.99
CA SER A 79 -6.50 -0.56 3.36
C SER A 79 -5.80 0.12 2.19
N LEU A 80 -6.16 -0.17 0.93
CA LEU A 80 -5.65 0.57 -0.23
C LEU A 80 -6.12 2.03 -0.26
N SER A 81 -7.18 2.37 0.49
CA SER A 81 -7.71 3.74 0.62
C SER A 81 -6.83 4.66 1.48
N LYS A 82 -6.01 4.11 2.39
CA LYS A 82 -5.28 4.87 3.42
C LYS A 82 -4.34 5.95 2.87
N PRO A 83 -3.55 5.73 1.80
CA PRO A 83 -2.71 6.79 1.22
C PRO A 83 -3.51 8.00 0.76
N PHE A 84 -4.69 7.78 0.20
CA PHE A 84 -5.54 8.83 -0.36
C PHE A 84 -6.21 9.64 0.74
N THR A 85 -6.76 9.00 1.76
CA THR A 85 -7.34 9.71 2.91
C THR A 85 -6.26 10.43 3.72
N HIS A 86 -5.03 9.91 3.78
CA HIS A 86 -3.90 10.64 4.34
C HIS A 86 -3.60 11.92 3.54
N ALA A 87 -3.59 11.84 2.21
CA ALA A 87 -3.45 13.02 1.35
C ALA A 87 -4.56 14.05 1.58
N LEU A 88 -5.81 13.59 1.78
CA LEU A 88 -6.95 14.47 2.07
C LEU A 88 -6.79 15.17 3.42
N ALA A 89 -6.40 14.44 4.46
CA ALA A 89 -6.16 15.02 5.78
C ALA A 89 -5.01 16.05 5.77
N LEU A 90 -3.94 15.78 5.01
CA LEU A 90 -2.86 16.75 4.80
C LEU A 90 -3.37 18.02 4.10
N ALA A 91 -4.25 17.87 3.10
CA ALA A 91 -4.85 19.01 2.41
C ALA A 91 -5.80 19.82 3.30
N ASP A 92 -6.55 19.14 4.18
CA ASP A 92 -7.53 19.76 5.06
C ASP A 92 -6.91 20.44 6.30
N ARG A 93 -5.80 19.93 6.82
CA ARG A 93 -5.22 20.33 8.12
C ARG A 93 -3.78 20.79 8.06
N GLY A 94 -3.08 20.51 6.98
CA GLY A 94 -1.65 20.75 6.87
C GLY A 94 -0.79 19.69 7.57
N ARG A 95 0.47 19.60 7.15
CA ARG A 95 1.45 18.59 7.61
C ARG A 95 1.66 18.63 9.13
N GLU A 96 1.83 19.83 9.68
CA GLU A 96 2.14 19.97 11.10
C GLU A 96 1.03 19.42 12.00
N HIS A 97 -0.23 19.77 11.72
CA HIS A 97 -1.38 19.29 12.48
C HIS A 97 -1.54 17.76 12.39
N VAL A 98 -1.36 17.19 11.18
CA VAL A 98 -1.44 15.73 10.99
C VAL A 98 -0.33 15.03 11.78
N MET A 99 0.91 15.53 11.72
CA MET A 99 2.04 14.92 12.43
C MET A 99 1.95 15.03 13.97
N GLN A 100 1.22 16.00 14.50
CA GLN A 100 0.92 16.06 15.94
C GLN A 100 0.03 14.91 16.41
N ARG A 101 -0.75 14.29 15.52
CA ARG A 101 -1.75 13.23 15.84
C ARG A 101 -1.39 11.86 15.31
N VAL A 102 -0.58 11.78 14.26
CA VAL A 102 -0.13 10.52 13.63
C VAL A 102 1.33 10.66 13.26
N GLY A 103 2.16 9.68 13.65
CA GLY A 103 3.56 9.61 13.25
C GLY A 103 3.75 9.19 11.79
N VAL A 104 5.00 8.94 11.42
CA VAL A 104 5.39 8.50 10.06
C VAL A 104 6.35 7.30 10.09
N GLU A 105 6.58 6.73 11.29
CA GLU A 105 7.56 5.67 11.51
C GLU A 105 6.96 4.27 11.30
N PRO A 106 7.70 3.32 10.71
CA PRO A 106 7.30 1.93 10.68
C PRO A 106 7.26 1.36 12.11
N SER A 107 6.18 0.65 12.46
CA SER A 107 6.02 0.05 13.78
C SER A 107 6.67 -1.33 13.91
N GLY A 108 6.81 -2.06 12.79
CA GLY A 108 7.16 -3.48 12.81
C GLY A 108 6.04 -4.41 13.32
N ASP A 109 4.92 -3.85 13.76
CA ASP A 109 3.77 -4.58 14.30
C ASP A 109 2.77 -4.98 13.20
N SER A 110 1.87 -5.91 13.54
CA SER A 110 0.71 -6.21 12.71
C SER A 110 -0.15 -4.96 12.50
N PHE A 111 -0.77 -4.83 11.32
CA PHE A 111 -1.60 -3.68 10.92
C PHE A 111 -2.81 -3.43 11.85
N ASP A 112 -3.25 -4.44 12.59
CA ASP A 112 -4.38 -4.44 13.52
C ASP A 112 -3.96 -4.49 15.00
N SER A 113 -2.67 -4.25 15.29
CA SER A 113 -2.14 -4.22 16.66
C SER A 113 -2.86 -3.14 17.49
N ILE A 114 -3.35 -3.52 18.66
CA ILE A 114 -4.06 -2.62 19.60
C ILE A 114 -3.07 -1.72 20.36
N ILE A 115 -1.79 -2.12 20.46
CA ILE A 115 -0.77 -1.47 21.31
C ILE A 115 0.11 -0.49 20.51
N GLY A 116 -0.16 -0.30 19.22
CA GLY A 116 0.71 0.45 18.31
C GLY A 116 0.65 1.99 18.48
N LEU A 117 0.85 2.52 19.68
CA LEU A 117 1.04 3.95 19.91
C LEU A 117 2.50 4.25 20.23
N ASP A 118 3.01 5.39 19.75
CA ASP A 118 4.38 5.86 20.04
C ASP A 118 4.51 6.46 21.45
N ALA A 119 5.70 6.92 21.81
CA ALA A 119 5.96 7.54 23.11
C ALA A 119 5.11 8.81 23.39
N ASN A 120 4.51 9.40 22.37
CA ASN A 120 3.60 10.55 22.48
C ASN A 120 2.12 10.13 22.44
N ASN A 121 1.81 8.85 22.59
CA ASN A 121 0.50 8.24 22.49
C ASN A 121 -0.17 8.43 21.11
N ARG A 122 0.62 8.61 20.04
CA ARG A 122 0.12 8.71 18.67
C ARG A 122 0.25 7.37 17.95
N PRO A 123 -0.63 7.04 17.01
CA PRO A 123 -0.39 5.96 16.05
C PRO A 123 0.94 6.18 15.30
N HIS A 124 1.70 5.11 15.08
CA HIS A 124 3.02 5.17 14.45
C HIS A 124 3.00 5.78 13.05
N ASN A 125 2.00 5.44 12.25
CA ASN A 125 1.88 5.94 10.88
C ASN A 125 0.43 5.80 10.35
N PRO A 126 0.06 6.52 9.26
CA PRO A 126 -1.30 6.49 8.70
C PRO A 126 -1.65 5.20 7.95
N MET A 127 -0.71 4.24 7.78
CA MET A 127 -0.93 3.00 7.03
C MET A 127 -1.41 1.85 7.92
N VAL A 128 -1.31 1.95 9.25
CA VAL A 128 -1.93 1.04 10.23
C VAL A 128 -3.34 1.50 10.58
N ASN A 129 -4.18 0.60 11.16
CA ASN A 129 -5.58 0.92 11.40
C ASN A 129 -5.77 2.11 12.36
N ALA A 130 -5.05 2.14 13.48
CA ALA A 130 -5.13 3.26 14.42
C ALA A 130 -4.82 4.60 13.75
N GLY A 131 -3.74 4.65 12.95
CA GLY A 131 -3.36 5.86 12.21
C GLY A 131 -4.38 6.25 11.15
N ALA A 132 -4.94 5.29 10.43
CA ALA A 132 -5.98 5.56 9.43
C ALA A 132 -7.28 6.11 10.07
N ILE A 133 -7.69 5.58 11.23
CA ILE A 133 -8.83 6.10 12.00
C ILE A 133 -8.57 7.53 12.45
N ALA A 134 -7.37 7.81 12.99
CA ALA A 134 -6.99 9.17 13.38
C ALA A 134 -6.95 10.11 12.17
N VAL A 135 -6.44 9.68 11.01
CA VAL A 135 -6.45 10.45 9.74
C VAL A 135 -7.90 10.72 9.30
N THR A 136 -8.77 9.72 9.35
CA THR A 136 -10.19 9.86 8.98
C THR A 136 -10.90 10.90 9.86
N SER A 137 -10.56 10.98 11.16
CA SER A 137 -11.13 12.00 12.06
C SER A 137 -10.76 13.43 11.68
N MET A 138 -9.66 13.63 10.95
CA MET A 138 -9.17 14.94 10.54
C MET A 138 -9.80 15.47 9.24
N ILE A 139 -10.56 14.65 8.50
CA ILE A 139 -11.26 15.10 7.30
C ILE A 139 -12.21 16.24 7.65
N ALA A 140 -12.10 17.35 6.91
CA ALA A 140 -12.91 18.54 7.13
C ALA A 140 -14.37 18.33 6.73
N GLY A 141 -15.29 18.96 7.46
CA GLY A 141 -16.72 18.97 7.19
C GLY A 141 -17.52 19.16 8.48
N ASP A 142 -18.63 19.89 8.37
CA ASP A 142 -19.46 20.26 9.52
C ASP A 142 -20.40 19.13 9.97
N THR A 143 -20.70 18.22 9.06
CA THR A 143 -21.56 17.04 9.31
C THR A 143 -20.89 15.75 8.87
N PRO A 144 -21.30 14.58 9.40
CA PRO A 144 -20.83 13.27 8.91
C PRO A 144 -21.04 13.09 7.41
N GLY A 145 -22.18 13.54 6.87
CA GLY A 145 -22.50 13.49 5.45
C GLY A 145 -21.51 14.30 4.61
N HIS A 146 -21.21 15.53 5.02
CA HIS A 146 -20.29 16.41 4.32
C HIS A 146 -18.85 15.81 4.31
N ARG A 147 -18.40 15.20 5.40
CA ARG A 147 -17.09 14.50 5.45
C ARG A 147 -17.05 13.28 4.52
N LEU A 148 -18.14 12.52 4.46
CA LEU A 148 -18.29 11.40 3.53
C LEU A 148 -18.23 11.87 2.08
N ASP A 149 -18.99 12.92 1.74
CA ASP A 149 -19.01 13.47 0.38
C ASP A 149 -17.62 13.93 -0.06
N ARG A 150 -16.88 14.63 0.81
CA ARG A 150 -15.50 15.05 0.53
C ARG A 150 -14.55 13.88 0.29
N MET A 151 -14.66 12.84 1.12
CA MET A 151 -13.85 11.62 0.96
C MET A 151 -14.17 10.92 -0.36
N LEU A 152 -15.46 10.73 -0.67
CA LEU A 152 -15.89 10.09 -1.90
C LEU A 152 -15.53 10.93 -3.15
N GLU A 153 -15.63 12.25 -3.05
CA GLU A 153 -15.19 13.16 -4.13
C GLU A 153 -13.70 13.00 -4.43
N MET A 154 -12.85 12.99 -3.41
CA MET A 154 -11.41 12.80 -3.60
C MET A 154 -11.09 11.42 -4.17
N LEU A 155 -11.68 10.34 -3.64
CA LEU A 155 -11.52 9.00 -4.19
C LEU A 155 -12.03 8.93 -5.64
N GLY A 156 -13.16 9.58 -5.94
CA GLY A 156 -13.71 9.65 -7.29
C GLY A 156 -12.80 10.35 -8.28
N ARG A 157 -12.20 11.47 -7.89
CA ARG A 157 -11.22 12.20 -8.71
C ARG A 157 -9.96 11.35 -8.97
N THR A 158 -9.49 10.60 -7.96
CA THR A 158 -8.30 9.74 -8.12
C THR A 158 -8.55 8.55 -9.03
N MET A 159 -9.74 7.93 -9.01
CA MET A 159 -10.08 6.78 -9.88
C MET A 159 -10.70 7.20 -11.23
N GLY A 160 -11.13 8.46 -11.38
CA GLY A 160 -11.76 8.97 -12.61
C GLY A 160 -13.19 8.49 -12.82
N ARG A 161 -13.91 8.11 -11.76
CA ARG A 161 -15.33 7.75 -11.77
C ARG A 161 -15.97 7.93 -10.39
N ARG A 162 -17.30 7.95 -10.35
CA ARG A 162 -18.04 8.04 -9.08
C ARG A 162 -17.82 6.76 -8.24
N PRO A 163 -17.40 6.90 -6.98
CA PRO A 163 -17.29 5.77 -6.04
C PRO A 163 -18.67 5.22 -5.69
N MET A 164 -18.71 3.91 -5.40
CA MET A 164 -19.86 3.24 -4.79
C MET A 164 -19.38 2.56 -3.51
N ILE A 165 -20.23 2.53 -2.49
CA ILE A 165 -19.99 1.81 -1.25
C ILE A 165 -20.72 0.48 -1.33
N ASP A 166 -20.07 -0.60 -0.91
CA ASP A 166 -20.71 -1.90 -0.68
C ASP A 166 -21.33 -1.89 0.72
N ASP A 167 -22.67 -1.81 0.78
CA ASP A 167 -23.40 -1.74 2.04
C ASP A 167 -23.26 -3.02 2.88
N ALA A 168 -23.10 -4.18 2.25
CA ALA A 168 -22.92 -5.44 2.97
C ALA A 168 -21.54 -5.50 3.64
N VAL A 169 -20.49 -5.05 2.95
CA VAL A 169 -19.15 -4.94 3.51
C VAL A 169 -19.11 -3.88 4.61
N PHE A 170 -19.75 -2.71 4.39
CA PHE A 170 -19.85 -1.67 5.42
C PHE A 170 -20.51 -2.19 6.69
N GLU A 171 -21.67 -2.87 6.59
CA GLU A 171 -22.37 -3.42 7.75
C GLU A 171 -21.55 -4.52 8.43
N SER A 172 -20.85 -5.34 7.66
CA SER A 172 -19.94 -6.37 8.17
C SER A 172 -18.80 -5.76 8.99
N GLU A 173 -18.12 -4.71 8.48
CA GLU A 173 -17.10 -3.94 9.19
C GLU A 173 -17.67 -3.30 10.47
N ARG A 174 -18.86 -2.68 10.37
CA ARG A 174 -19.50 -1.99 11.47
C ARG A 174 -19.88 -2.93 12.62
N THR A 175 -20.36 -4.11 12.32
CA THR A 175 -20.79 -5.09 13.34
C THR A 175 -19.65 -5.85 13.97
N THR A 176 -18.54 -6.10 13.23
CA THR A 176 -17.41 -6.91 13.71
C THR A 176 -16.17 -6.08 14.11
N GLY A 177 -16.18 -4.76 13.92
CA GLY A 177 -15.06 -3.85 14.10
C GLY A 177 -14.66 -3.59 15.57
N HIS A 178 -14.70 -4.59 16.46
CA HIS A 178 -14.42 -4.43 17.90
C HIS A 178 -13.00 -3.94 18.19
N ARG A 179 -11.98 -4.43 17.45
CA ARG A 179 -10.59 -3.95 17.60
C ARG A 179 -10.46 -2.48 17.23
N ASN A 180 -11.09 -2.05 16.13
CA ASN A 180 -11.08 -0.65 15.69
C ASN A 180 -11.76 0.26 16.75
N ARG A 181 -12.85 -0.19 17.39
CA ARG A 181 -13.49 0.53 18.51
C ARG A 181 -12.55 0.65 19.71
N ALA A 182 -11.91 -0.44 20.12
CA ALA A 182 -10.96 -0.40 21.24
C ALA A 182 -9.81 0.61 20.97
N MET A 183 -9.22 0.60 19.79
CA MET A 183 -8.18 1.57 19.37
C MET A 183 -8.73 3.00 19.36
N ALA A 184 -9.92 3.22 18.82
CA ALA A 184 -10.52 4.55 18.74
C ALA A 184 -10.82 5.13 20.14
N HIS A 185 -11.35 4.34 21.07
CA HIS A 185 -11.56 4.78 22.45
C HIS A 185 -10.24 5.06 23.17
N LEU A 186 -9.19 4.27 22.93
CA LEU A 186 -7.86 4.53 23.46
C LEU A 186 -7.31 5.88 22.94
N MET A 187 -7.42 6.13 21.64
CA MET A 187 -6.99 7.39 21.03
C MET A 187 -7.84 8.60 21.49
N LEU A 188 -9.13 8.39 21.73
CA LEU A 188 -9.98 9.43 22.34
C LEU A 188 -9.49 9.80 23.74
N ASN A 189 -9.15 8.78 24.56
CA ASN A 189 -8.63 9.00 25.92
C ASN A 189 -7.32 9.82 25.92
N PHE A 190 -6.49 9.67 24.92
CA PHE A 190 -5.23 10.42 24.78
C PHE A 190 -5.38 11.76 24.02
N GLY A 191 -6.61 12.15 23.65
CA GLY A 191 -6.86 13.40 22.93
C GLY A 191 -6.38 13.42 21.47
N ILE A 192 -6.08 12.26 20.89
CA ILE A 192 -5.78 12.12 19.46
C ILE A 192 -7.05 12.31 18.62
N LEU A 193 -8.17 11.76 19.08
CA LEU A 193 -9.49 11.97 18.50
C LEU A 193 -10.23 13.06 19.30
N ASP A 194 -11.01 13.87 18.60
CA ASP A 194 -11.78 15.00 19.15
C ASP A 194 -13.28 14.93 18.83
N ARG A 195 -13.76 13.78 18.36
CA ARG A 195 -15.14 13.56 17.92
C ARG A 195 -15.65 12.22 18.45
N GLU A 196 -16.97 12.01 18.31
CA GLU A 196 -17.62 10.76 18.66
C GLU A 196 -17.02 9.58 17.91
N VAL A 197 -16.63 8.54 18.64
CA VAL A 197 -15.93 7.36 18.12
C VAL A 197 -16.71 6.66 17.01
N GLU A 198 -18.01 6.43 17.21
CA GLU A 198 -18.84 5.74 16.22
C GLU A 198 -19.00 6.55 14.94
N GLU A 199 -19.05 7.88 15.01
CA GLU A 199 -19.09 8.74 13.81
C GLU A 199 -17.82 8.62 12.98
N ILE A 200 -16.64 8.61 13.64
CA ILE A 200 -15.35 8.45 12.99
C ILE A 200 -15.25 7.06 12.36
N LEU A 201 -15.65 6.03 13.09
CA LEU A 201 -15.59 4.64 12.62
C LEU A 201 -16.56 4.36 11.48
N ASP A 202 -17.75 4.93 11.48
CA ASP A 202 -18.70 4.82 10.38
C ASP A 202 -18.09 5.39 9.08
N LEU A 203 -17.41 6.54 9.16
CA LEU A 203 -16.71 7.11 8.02
C LEU A 203 -15.54 6.21 7.56
N TYR A 204 -14.76 5.70 8.52
CA TYR A 204 -13.65 4.79 8.25
C TYR A 204 -14.11 3.46 7.62
N PHE A 205 -15.19 2.87 8.11
CA PHE A 205 -15.75 1.63 7.55
C PHE A 205 -16.31 1.85 6.14
N LYS A 206 -16.97 2.99 5.88
CA LYS A 206 -17.40 3.38 4.52
C LYS A 206 -16.22 3.58 3.59
N GLN A 207 -15.13 4.16 4.08
CA GLN A 207 -13.85 4.26 3.34
C GLN A 207 -13.35 2.88 2.90
N CYS A 208 -13.33 1.90 3.81
CA CYS A 208 -12.88 0.53 3.52
C CYS A 208 -13.80 -0.19 2.54
N SER A 209 -15.09 0.16 2.51
CA SER A 209 -16.14 -0.50 1.73
C SER A 209 -16.35 0.06 0.31
N VAL A 210 -15.52 0.99 -0.14
CA VAL A 210 -15.61 1.52 -1.51
C VAL A 210 -15.27 0.43 -2.52
N VAL A 211 -16.14 0.25 -3.54
CA VAL A 211 -15.99 -0.75 -4.60
C VAL A 211 -15.03 -0.27 -5.68
N VAL A 212 -14.04 -1.08 -5.99
CA VAL A 212 -13.00 -0.80 -6.99
C VAL A 212 -12.72 -2.02 -7.88
N THR A 213 -12.06 -1.78 -9.01
CA THR A 213 -11.42 -2.79 -9.86
C THR A 213 -9.90 -2.64 -9.80
N ALA A 214 -9.16 -3.60 -10.37
CA ALA A 214 -7.71 -3.48 -10.51
C ALA A 214 -7.32 -2.25 -11.35
N ARG A 215 -8.12 -1.91 -12.39
CA ARG A 215 -7.93 -0.70 -13.21
C ARG A 215 -8.12 0.59 -12.40
N ASP A 216 -9.16 0.66 -11.58
CA ASP A 216 -9.37 1.83 -10.72
C ASP A 216 -8.16 2.06 -9.82
N MET A 217 -7.70 1.00 -9.17
CA MET A 217 -6.57 1.06 -8.26
C MET A 217 -5.25 1.43 -8.96
N ALA A 218 -5.01 0.91 -10.18
CA ALA A 218 -3.87 1.30 -11.00
C ALA A 218 -3.97 2.78 -11.43
N THR A 219 -5.19 3.28 -11.76
CA THR A 219 -5.44 4.70 -12.07
C THR A 219 -5.16 5.60 -10.85
N MET A 220 -5.62 5.19 -9.67
CA MET A 220 -5.35 5.89 -8.41
C MET A 220 -3.84 5.95 -8.11
N ALA A 221 -3.12 4.85 -8.30
CA ALA A 221 -1.66 4.81 -8.16
C ALA A 221 -0.97 5.68 -9.21
N ALA A 222 -1.45 5.68 -10.47
CA ALA A 222 -0.95 6.55 -11.53
C ALA A 222 -1.20 8.04 -11.25
N THR A 223 -2.32 8.38 -10.58
CA THR A 223 -2.58 9.74 -10.10
C THR A 223 -1.49 10.19 -9.11
N LEU A 224 -1.06 9.33 -8.21
CA LEU A 224 0.09 9.63 -7.33
C LEU A 224 1.40 9.73 -8.12
N ALA A 225 1.63 8.84 -9.10
CA ALA A 225 2.79 8.89 -9.99
C ALA A 225 2.84 10.20 -10.80
N ASN A 226 1.67 10.73 -11.21
CA ASN A 226 1.50 11.94 -12.00
C ASN A 226 1.34 13.21 -11.13
N ALA A 227 2.08 13.30 -10.04
CA ALA A 227 2.07 14.45 -9.15
C ALA A 227 0.66 14.89 -8.69
N GLY A 228 -0.26 13.96 -8.55
CA GLY A 228 -1.63 14.17 -8.05
C GLY A 228 -2.67 14.54 -9.12
N ILE A 229 -2.32 14.46 -10.38
CA ILE A 229 -3.25 14.66 -11.51
C ILE A 229 -3.66 13.29 -12.05
N ASN A 230 -4.97 13.05 -12.15
CA ASN A 230 -5.48 11.84 -12.74
C ASN A 230 -5.14 11.80 -14.25
N PRO A 231 -4.43 10.79 -14.76
CA PRO A 231 -3.97 10.77 -16.14
C PRO A 231 -5.08 10.60 -17.18
N LYS A 232 -6.30 10.22 -16.76
CA LYS A 232 -7.45 10.04 -17.66
C LYS A 232 -8.37 11.26 -17.72
N THR A 233 -8.57 11.94 -16.58
CA THR A 233 -9.49 13.09 -16.49
C THR A 233 -8.75 14.42 -16.51
N GLU A 234 -7.42 14.39 -16.35
CA GLU A 234 -6.56 15.57 -16.22
C GLU A 234 -6.90 16.45 -15.01
N GLU A 235 -7.78 15.97 -14.13
CA GLU A 235 -8.16 16.65 -12.91
C GLU A 235 -7.11 16.46 -11.80
N ARG A 236 -6.83 17.51 -11.05
CA ARG A 236 -6.04 17.41 -9.84
C ARG A 236 -6.86 16.83 -8.71
N ALA A 237 -6.53 15.60 -8.31
CA ALA A 237 -7.17 14.89 -7.22
C ALA A 237 -6.41 15.02 -5.89
N VAL A 238 -5.07 15.14 -5.95
CA VAL A 238 -4.20 15.28 -4.78
C VAL A 238 -3.29 16.50 -4.97
N GLN A 239 -3.11 17.29 -3.92
CA GLN A 239 -2.22 18.46 -3.97
C GLN A 239 -0.77 18.00 -4.12
N ARG A 240 -0.05 18.61 -5.07
CA ARG A 240 1.33 18.24 -5.45
C ARG A 240 2.30 18.25 -4.27
N GLU A 241 2.14 19.20 -3.36
CA GLU A 241 3.02 19.36 -2.21
C GLU A 241 2.99 18.18 -1.22
N TYR A 242 1.90 17.40 -1.22
CA TYR A 242 1.74 16.23 -0.33
C TYR A 242 2.07 14.88 -0.98
N ILE A 243 2.33 14.85 -2.29
CA ILE A 243 2.67 13.60 -2.99
C ILE A 243 3.91 12.94 -2.40
N ARG A 244 4.96 13.72 -2.11
CA ARG A 244 6.18 13.20 -1.49
C ARG A 244 5.90 12.60 -0.12
N ASP A 245 5.10 13.24 0.71
CA ASP A 245 4.76 12.74 2.05
C ASP A 245 4.02 11.40 1.96
N VAL A 246 3.03 11.32 1.08
CA VAL A 246 2.24 10.09 0.85
C VAL A 246 3.13 8.96 0.33
N LEU A 247 3.93 9.20 -0.70
CA LEU A 247 4.80 8.17 -1.28
C LEU A 247 5.89 7.70 -0.31
N THR A 248 6.44 8.60 0.51
CA THR A 248 7.43 8.24 1.54
C THR A 248 6.80 7.28 2.55
N VAL A 249 5.62 7.59 3.08
CA VAL A 249 4.96 6.71 4.06
C VAL A 249 4.45 5.41 3.42
N MET A 250 4.04 5.44 2.15
CA MET A 250 3.77 4.21 1.41
C MET A 250 5.02 3.32 1.29
N HIS A 251 6.19 3.91 1.04
CA HIS A 251 7.45 3.16 0.90
C HIS A 251 7.88 2.52 2.22
N THR A 252 7.80 3.25 3.32
CA THR A 252 8.29 2.79 4.63
C THR A 252 7.28 1.97 5.44
N CYS A 253 5.97 2.15 5.20
CA CYS A 253 4.92 1.59 6.07
C CYS A 253 3.79 0.87 5.30
N GLY A 254 3.75 0.93 3.96
CA GLY A 254 2.57 0.54 3.20
C GLY A 254 2.31 -0.97 3.13
N MET A 255 3.31 -1.80 3.44
CA MET A 255 3.25 -3.26 3.35
C MET A 255 3.19 -3.95 4.72
N TYR A 256 2.60 -3.28 5.72
CA TYR A 256 2.48 -3.80 7.09
C TYR A 256 3.86 -4.13 7.69
N ASN A 257 3.96 -5.23 8.46
CA ASN A 257 5.22 -5.75 8.98
C ASN A 257 6.15 -6.41 7.92
N TYR A 258 5.78 -6.33 6.63
CA TYR A 258 6.58 -6.71 5.47
C TYR A 258 7.29 -5.51 4.82
N ALA A 259 7.05 -4.28 5.28
CA ALA A 259 7.51 -3.06 4.61
C ALA A 259 9.04 -2.98 4.44
N GLY A 260 9.83 -3.45 5.42
CA GLY A 260 11.29 -3.47 5.31
C GLY A 260 11.79 -4.44 4.25
N GLU A 261 11.25 -5.66 4.22
CA GLU A 261 11.58 -6.68 3.23
C GLU A 261 11.12 -6.25 1.82
N TRP A 262 9.94 -5.65 1.72
CA TRP A 262 9.46 -5.05 0.48
C TRP A 262 10.36 -3.92 -0.03
N ALA A 263 10.80 -3.02 0.84
CA ALA A 263 11.72 -1.95 0.46
C ALA A 263 13.05 -2.49 -0.05
N TYR A 264 13.51 -3.66 0.46
CA TYR A 264 14.74 -4.32 0.04
C TYR A 264 14.58 -5.11 -1.27
N THR A 265 13.46 -5.81 -1.46
CA THR A 265 13.26 -6.75 -2.59
C THR A 265 12.56 -6.11 -3.78
N VAL A 266 11.63 -5.19 -3.54
CA VAL A 266 10.82 -4.52 -4.58
C VAL A 266 11.17 -3.04 -4.69
N GLY A 267 11.34 -2.34 -3.57
CA GLY A 267 11.82 -0.97 -3.51
C GLY A 267 10.89 0.09 -4.10
N LEU A 268 9.58 -0.16 -4.17
CA LEU A 268 8.58 0.79 -4.67
C LEU A 268 7.69 1.30 -3.53
N PRO A 269 7.25 2.58 -3.54
CA PRO A 269 6.13 3.02 -2.73
C PRO A 269 4.90 2.16 -3.02
N ALA A 270 4.35 1.49 -2.01
CA ALA A 270 3.26 0.54 -2.19
C ALA A 270 2.26 0.58 -1.05
N LYS A 271 1.07 0.02 -1.27
CA LYS A 271 0.08 -0.26 -0.25
C LYS A 271 -0.59 -1.59 -0.49
N SER A 272 -0.66 -2.38 0.56
CA SER A 272 -1.39 -3.66 0.59
C SER A 272 -2.77 -3.50 1.24
N GLY A 273 -3.72 -4.31 0.80
CA GLY A 273 -5.07 -4.42 1.36
C GLY A 273 -5.49 -5.87 1.53
N VAL A 274 -6.17 -6.16 2.64
CA VAL A 274 -6.60 -7.53 3.00
C VAL A 274 -7.64 -8.12 2.03
N SER A 275 -8.22 -7.32 1.15
CA SER A 275 -9.01 -7.81 0.01
C SER A 275 -8.18 -8.56 -1.05
N GLY A 276 -6.85 -8.52 -0.94
CA GLY A 276 -5.92 -9.16 -1.87
C GLY A 276 -5.35 -8.21 -2.93
N GLY A 277 -5.56 -6.91 -2.77
CA GLY A 277 -4.97 -5.88 -3.63
C GLY A 277 -3.61 -5.41 -3.13
N ILE A 278 -2.67 -5.17 -4.05
CA ILE A 278 -1.44 -4.40 -3.82
C ILE A 278 -1.35 -3.35 -4.91
N ILE A 279 -1.18 -2.09 -4.52
CA ILE A 279 -0.82 -1.01 -5.45
C ILE A 279 0.63 -0.61 -5.24
N ALA A 280 1.32 -0.26 -6.31
CA ALA A 280 2.64 0.36 -6.27
C ALA A 280 2.73 1.53 -7.24
N VAL A 281 3.62 2.45 -6.93
CA VAL A 281 3.81 3.71 -7.68
C VAL A 281 5.24 3.76 -8.18
N VAL A 282 5.40 3.94 -9.49
CA VAL A 282 6.67 4.33 -10.12
C VAL A 282 6.57 5.84 -10.43
N PRO A 283 7.15 6.71 -9.59
CA PRO A 283 6.95 8.15 -9.71
C PRO A 283 7.34 8.69 -11.09
N GLY A 284 6.46 9.52 -11.68
CA GLY A 284 6.67 10.10 -13.00
C GLY A 284 6.46 9.15 -14.18
N GLN A 285 6.04 7.89 -13.94
CA GLN A 285 5.89 6.91 -15.01
C GLN A 285 4.52 6.21 -15.00
N PHE A 286 4.17 5.47 -13.93
CA PHE A 286 2.92 4.70 -13.92
C PHE A 286 2.53 4.23 -12.52
N GLY A 287 1.29 3.81 -12.39
CA GLY A 287 0.76 3.05 -11.26
C GLY A 287 0.45 1.62 -11.65
N ILE A 288 0.67 0.71 -10.71
CA ILE A 288 0.37 -0.72 -10.87
C ILE A 288 -0.61 -1.15 -9.78
N CYS A 289 -1.55 -2.01 -10.14
CA CYS A 289 -2.34 -2.81 -9.20
C CYS A 289 -2.25 -4.29 -9.56
N VAL A 290 -1.96 -5.10 -8.55
CA VAL A 290 -2.17 -6.55 -8.62
C VAL A 290 -3.29 -6.90 -7.66
N TYR A 291 -4.31 -7.61 -8.15
CA TYR A 291 -5.42 -8.11 -7.34
C TYR A 291 -5.43 -9.64 -7.37
N SER A 292 -5.31 -10.25 -6.21
CA SER A 292 -5.45 -11.69 -6.01
C SER A 292 -5.79 -11.96 -4.54
N PRO A 293 -7.02 -12.44 -4.22
CA PRO A 293 -7.55 -12.55 -2.86
C PRO A 293 -6.74 -13.39 -1.87
N PRO A 294 -6.07 -14.50 -2.25
CA PRO A 294 -5.24 -15.24 -1.28
C PRO A 294 -4.11 -14.37 -0.73
N VAL A 295 -4.09 -14.21 0.60
CA VAL A 295 -3.10 -13.43 1.34
C VAL A 295 -2.23 -14.33 2.22
N ASP A 296 -1.00 -13.89 2.50
CA ASP A 296 -0.09 -14.52 3.45
C ASP A 296 -0.50 -14.24 4.92
N GLU A 297 0.30 -14.72 5.86
CA GLU A 297 0.08 -14.50 7.30
C GLU A 297 0.16 -13.03 7.71
N ARG A 298 0.82 -12.18 6.91
CA ARG A 298 0.96 -10.74 7.11
C ARG A 298 -0.16 -9.93 6.46
N GLY A 299 -1.09 -10.59 5.73
CA GLY A 299 -2.23 -9.95 5.06
C GLY A 299 -1.91 -9.41 3.67
N ASN A 300 -0.80 -9.81 3.04
CA ASN A 300 -0.40 -9.38 1.71
C ASN A 300 -0.75 -10.43 0.65
N SER A 301 -1.20 -10.01 -0.53
CA SER A 301 -1.48 -10.91 -1.65
C SER A 301 -0.24 -11.71 -2.04
N VAL A 302 -0.29 -13.04 -1.95
CA VAL A 302 0.84 -13.93 -2.27
C VAL A 302 1.25 -13.80 -3.73
N ARG A 303 0.29 -13.88 -4.67
CA ARG A 303 0.57 -13.69 -6.10
C ARG A 303 1.04 -12.27 -6.38
N GLY A 304 0.47 -11.28 -5.65
CA GLY A 304 0.87 -9.88 -5.77
C GLY A 304 2.33 -9.65 -5.41
N ILE A 305 2.80 -10.16 -4.26
CA ILE A 305 4.22 -10.06 -3.86
C ILE A 305 5.11 -10.64 -4.96
N ARG A 306 4.85 -11.87 -5.43
CA ARG A 306 5.67 -12.54 -6.45
C ARG A 306 5.73 -11.78 -7.78
N VAL A 307 4.61 -11.20 -8.21
CA VAL A 307 4.58 -10.35 -9.41
C VAL A 307 5.48 -9.13 -9.25
N PHE A 308 5.39 -8.44 -8.11
CA PHE A 308 6.18 -7.24 -7.87
C PHE A 308 7.68 -7.55 -7.70
N GLU A 309 8.03 -8.66 -7.06
CA GLU A 309 9.43 -9.11 -6.97
C GLU A 309 10.03 -9.41 -8.35
N ASP A 310 9.27 -10.12 -9.22
CA ASP A 310 9.70 -10.38 -10.59
C ASP A 310 9.83 -9.08 -11.41
N LEU A 311 8.85 -8.19 -11.29
CA LEU A 311 8.88 -6.89 -11.95
C LEU A 311 10.11 -6.09 -11.49
N SER A 312 10.34 -5.96 -10.19
CA SER A 312 11.47 -5.19 -9.68
C SER A 312 12.81 -5.78 -10.10
N ARG A 313 13.00 -7.09 -9.92
CA ARG A 313 14.25 -7.79 -10.24
C ARG A 313 14.64 -7.70 -11.72
N ASN A 314 13.65 -7.77 -12.61
CA ASN A 314 13.89 -7.91 -14.05
C ASN A 314 13.76 -6.59 -14.82
N SER A 315 13.37 -5.49 -14.17
CA SER A 315 13.04 -4.27 -14.88
C SER A 315 13.71 -3.00 -14.34
N GLY A 316 14.52 -3.11 -13.29
CA GLY A 316 15.19 -1.95 -12.69
C GLY A 316 14.23 -0.91 -12.11
N MET A 317 13.04 -1.33 -11.63
CA MET A 317 12.05 -0.41 -11.04
C MET A 317 12.34 -0.01 -9.60
N HIS A 318 13.32 -0.63 -8.95
CA HIS A 318 13.70 -0.29 -7.58
C HIS A 318 14.13 1.18 -7.48
N VAL A 319 13.64 1.92 -6.48
CA VAL A 319 13.90 3.38 -6.35
C VAL A 319 15.39 3.74 -6.25
N PHE A 320 16.25 2.80 -5.88
CA PHE A 320 17.70 3.00 -5.79
C PHE A 320 18.47 2.50 -7.02
N GLU A 321 17.80 2.00 -8.06
CA GLU A 321 18.43 1.65 -9.33
C GLU A 321 18.39 2.82 -10.31
N THR A 322 19.22 2.73 -11.35
CA THR A 322 19.23 3.73 -12.42
C THR A 322 17.90 3.63 -13.17
N TRP A 323 17.18 4.74 -13.25
CA TRP A 323 15.88 4.83 -13.89
C TRP A 323 15.95 4.48 -15.37
N HIS A 324 15.16 3.48 -15.76
CA HIS A 324 14.87 3.16 -17.15
C HIS A 324 13.41 3.50 -17.46
N GLN A 325 13.14 3.90 -18.71
CA GLN A 325 11.76 4.09 -19.16
C GLN A 325 11.01 2.76 -19.20
N LEU A 326 9.69 2.75 -19.05
CA LEU A 326 8.85 1.54 -19.01
C LEU A 326 9.16 0.57 -20.17
N GLY A 327 9.43 1.08 -21.37
CA GLY A 327 9.82 0.27 -22.52
C GLY A 327 11.18 -0.45 -22.39
N GLN A 328 12.10 0.09 -21.60
CA GLN A 328 13.38 -0.57 -21.28
C GLN A 328 13.24 -1.55 -20.13
N VAL A 329 12.40 -1.21 -19.16
CA VAL A 329 12.05 -2.00 -17.96
C VAL A 329 11.55 -3.40 -18.34
N LEU A 330 10.72 -3.51 -19.36
CA LEU A 330 10.09 -4.77 -19.75
C LEU A 330 10.95 -5.60 -20.73
N ASN A 331 12.12 -5.09 -21.14
CA ASN A 331 13.03 -5.77 -22.06
C ASN A 331 13.60 -7.09 -21.50
N HIS A 332 13.72 -7.20 -20.20
CA HIS A 332 14.33 -8.37 -19.56
C HIS A 332 13.33 -9.47 -19.19
N ILE A 333 12.02 -9.19 -19.15
CA ILE A 333 11.01 -10.20 -18.78
C ILE A 333 10.89 -11.29 -19.85
N ASP A 334 11.04 -10.94 -21.13
CA ASP A 334 10.99 -11.90 -22.24
C ASP A 334 12.21 -12.88 -22.27
N SER A 335 13.31 -12.57 -21.59
CA SER A 335 14.53 -13.40 -21.59
C SER A 335 14.61 -14.41 -20.44
N VAL A 336 13.64 -14.41 -19.53
CA VAL A 336 13.62 -15.32 -18.37
C VAL A 336 12.89 -16.62 -18.76
N GLU A 337 13.55 -17.49 -19.51
CA GLU A 337 13.07 -18.85 -19.83
C GLU A 337 13.15 -19.82 -18.65
N ASP A 338 13.90 -19.50 -17.58
CA ASP A 338 14.10 -20.40 -16.46
C ASP A 338 13.79 -19.73 -15.12
N PRO A 339 12.91 -20.29 -14.28
CA PRO A 339 12.67 -19.73 -12.96
C PRO A 339 13.97 -19.85 -12.15
N SER A 340 14.61 -18.72 -11.84
CA SER A 340 15.59 -18.70 -10.75
C SER A 340 14.98 -19.41 -9.54
N PRO A 341 15.71 -20.27 -8.82
CA PRO A 341 15.21 -20.94 -7.65
C PRO A 341 14.61 -19.88 -6.71
N ALA A 342 13.40 -20.15 -6.23
CA ALA A 342 12.75 -19.29 -5.25
C ALA A 342 13.76 -18.97 -4.14
N LEU A 343 13.79 -17.70 -3.72
CA LEU A 343 14.56 -17.34 -2.53
C LEU A 343 14.19 -18.33 -1.43
N PRO A 344 15.16 -18.81 -0.63
CA PRO A 344 14.87 -19.73 0.45
C PRO A 344 13.76 -19.10 1.32
N ASP A 345 12.77 -19.91 1.64
CA ASP A 345 11.65 -19.53 2.48
C ASP A 345 12.19 -19.04 3.84
N THR A 346 12.24 -17.73 4.01
CA THR A 346 12.70 -17.08 5.24
C THR A 346 11.66 -17.20 6.37
N THR A 347 10.51 -17.84 6.11
CA THR A 347 9.48 -18.09 7.13
C THR A 347 9.75 -19.35 7.95
N GLN A 348 10.72 -20.20 7.56
CA GLN A 348 11.13 -21.31 8.41
C GLN A 348 11.91 -20.76 9.61
N PRO A 349 11.55 -21.14 10.84
CA PRO A 349 12.34 -20.78 12.01
C PRO A 349 13.77 -21.32 11.81
N VAL A 350 14.76 -20.42 11.93
CA VAL A 350 16.17 -20.82 11.96
C VAL A 350 16.28 -21.95 12.97
N GLY A 351 16.58 -23.16 12.49
CA GLY A 351 16.69 -24.34 13.34
C GLY A 351 17.58 -24.04 14.53
N ASP A 352 17.13 -24.52 15.67
CA ASP A 352 17.74 -24.36 16.98
C ASP A 352 19.28 -24.53 16.89
N ALA A 353 19.96 -23.40 16.67
CA ALA A 353 21.40 -23.35 16.82
C ALA A 353 21.62 -23.47 18.32
N THR A 354 21.93 -24.68 18.78
CA THR A 354 22.42 -24.92 20.13
C THR A 354 23.52 -23.91 20.43
N VAL A 355 23.15 -22.87 21.14
CA VAL A 355 24.08 -21.90 21.69
C VAL A 355 24.86 -22.65 22.75
N HIS A 356 26.06 -23.13 22.40
CA HIS A 356 27.05 -23.51 23.40
C HIS A 356 27.33 -22.27 24.24
N LYS A 357 26.71 -22.22 25.42
CA LYS A 357 27.12 -21.32 26.48
C LYS A 357 28.59 -21.65 26.82
N ARG A 358 29.53 -20.86 26.33
CA ARG A 358 30.83 -20.76 26.96
C ARG A 358 30.62 -20.05 28.30
N GLU A 359 30.66 -20.82 29.37
CA GLU A 359 30.81 -20.31 30.71
C GLU A 359 32.15 -19.52 30.74
N LEU A 360 32.05 -18.23 30.89
CA LEU A 360 33.18 -17.37 31.27
C LEU A 360 33.44 -17.65 32.75
N GLU A 361 34.44 -18.50 33.03
CA GLU A 361 35.04 -18.59 34.36
C GLU A 361 35.63 -17.21 34.71
N LEU A 362 35.00 -16.54 35.64
CA LEU A 362 35.55 -15.35 36.27
C LEU A 362 36.50 -15.81 37.38
N ASP A 363 37.77 -15.51 37.23
CA ASP A 363 38.77 -15.70 38.29
C ASP A 363 38.32 -14.95 39.56
N PRO A 364 38.50 -15.57 40.77
CA PRO A 364 38.13 -14.92 42.01
C PRO A 364 39.16 -13.79 42.34
N PRO A 365 38.71 -12.71 43.03
CA PRO A 365 39.57 -11.59 43.36
C PRO A 365 40.67 -12.01 44.31
N ALA A 366 41.90 -11.57 44.03
CA ALA A 366 43.08 -11.74 44.89
C ALA A 366 42.85 -11.10 46.27
N THR A 367 43.00 -11.89 47.32
CA THR A 367 43.02 -11.42 48.69
C THR A 367 44.34 -10.73 48.95
N GLU A 368 44.34 -9.43 49.18
CA GLU A 368 45.46 -8.71 49.79
C GLU A 368 45.57 -9.10 51.24
N ALA A 369 46.72 -9.72 51.57
CA ALA A 369 47.17 -9.87 52.93
C ALA A 369 48.15 -8.75 53.23
N GLY A 370 47.89 -8.01 54.33
CA GLY A 370 48.77 -6.96 54.84
C GLY A 370 48.10 -6.13 55.91
#